data_650b26da9499f486ca4271f4e0e3f54b
#
_entry.id   650b26da9499f486ca4271f4e0e3f54b
#
_cell.length_a   1.000
_cell.length_b   1.000
_cell.length_c   1.000
_cell.angle_alpha   90.00
_cell.angle_beta   90.00
_cell.angle_gamma   90.00
#
_symmetry.space_group_name_H-M   'P 1'
#
loop_
_entity.id
_entity.type
_entity.pdbx_description
1 polymer ?
#
loop_
_entity_poly.entity_id
_entity_poly.type
_entity_poly.pdbx_seq_one_letter_code
_entity_poly.pdbx_strand_id
1 'polypeptide(L)'
;MKHFFKKTWLVWIIVLTGCATAGLQSFDTEELFGKSLLVERRADFNTDEAAWFREEVKPVLDQRCVVCHACNDAPCQLKLTSAEGIMRGANPQKVYHGTRLTAAEPTRLGIDADSTAEWRQMGFHPVLNERTQSPEVNLANSMIYQMLALKKNAPAPEDALLSDDYNLALNRSQSCPTREEFNEYAEEHPKWGMPYGLPEISD
;
A
#
# COMPACT_ATOMS: atom_id res chain seq x y z
N MET A 1 -10.26 -40.58 -45.46
CA MET A 1 -10.34 -40.23 -44.03
C MET A 1 -9.02 -39.76 -43.38
N LYS A 2 -7.83 -40.23 -43.82
CA LYS A 2 -6.53 -39.86 -43.15
C LYS A 2 -6.04 -38.43 -43.43
N HIS A 3 -6.52 -37.73 -44.45
CA HIS A 3 -6.09 -36.36 -44.78
C HIS A 3 -6.91 -35.27 -44.06
N PHE A 4 -8.11 -35.60 -43.59
CA PHE A 4 -8.98 -34.64 -42.88
C PHE A 4 -8.48 -34.40 -41.45
N PHE A 5 -7.96 -35.43 -40.79
CA PHE A 5 -7.44 -35.34 -39.41
C PHE A 5 -6.12 -34.54 -39.31
N LYS A 6 -5.29 -34.52 -40.33
CA LYS A 6 -4.03 -33.75 -40.30
C LYS A 6 -4.27 -32.22 -40.41
N LYS A 7 -5.29 -31.80 -41.17
CA LYS A 7 -5.58 -30.35 -41.31
C LYS A 7 -6.26 -29.77 -40.09
N THR A 8 -7.12 -30.52 -39.41
CA THR A 8 -7.75 -30.05 -38.15
C THR A 8 -6.75 -29.96 -37.02
N TRP A 9 -5.77 -30.82 -36.91
CA TRP A 9 -4.77 -30.77 -35.86
C TRP A 9 -3.83 -29.55 -35.97
N LEU A 10 -3.47 -29.18 -37.20
CA LEU A 10 -2.69 -27.97 -37.46
C LEU A 10 -3.45 -26.69 -37.11
N VAL A 11 -4.74 -26.62 -37.33
CA VAL A 11 -5.59 -25.49 -36.96
C VAL A 11 -5.68 -25.36 -35.44
N TRP A 12 -5.80 -26.46 -34.71
CA TRP A 12 -5.82 -26.46 -33.24
C TRP A 12 -4.47 -26.01 -32.61
N ILE A 13 -3.35 -26.40 -33.24
CA ILE A 13 -2.01 -25.95 -32.79
C ILE A 13 -1.86 -24.43 -32.98
N ILE A 14 -2.34 -23.88 -34.10
CA ILE A 14 -2.27 -22.44 -34.37
C ILE A 14 -3.18 -21.67 -33.43
N VAL A 15 -4.36 -22.19 -33.07
CA VAL A 15 -5.29 -21.54 -32.10
C VAL A 15 -4.72 -21.59 -30.69
N LEU A 16 -4.09 -22.69 -30.28
CA LEU A 16 -3.47 -22.81 -28.95
C LEU A 16 -2.21 -21.95 -28.78
N THR A 17 -1.40 -21.79 -29.85
CA THR A 17 -0.26 -20.87 -29.83
C THR A 17 -0.69 -19.41 -29.89
N GLY A 18 -1.78 -19.08 -30.59
CA GLY A 18 -2.33 -17.72 -30.62
C GLY A 18 -2.91 -17.24 -29.29
N CYS A 19 -3.50 -18.13 -28.49
CA CYS A 19 -4.00 -17.77 -27.16
C CYS A 19 -2.89 -17.62 -26.08
N ALA A 20 -1.73 -18.27 -26.28
CA ALA A 20 -0.63 -18.18 -25.32
C ALA A 20 0.20 -16.88 -25.44
N THR A 21 0.12 -16.18 -26.57
CA THR A 21 0.85 -14.92 -26.77
C THR A 21 0.03 -13.67 -26.49
N ALA A 22 -1.28 -13.79 -26.27
CA ALA A 22 -2.15 -12.65 -25.97
C ALA A 22 -2.23 -12.31 -24.46
N GLY A 23 -1.51 -13.04 -23.60
CA GLY A 23 -1.65 -12.93 -22.14
C GLY A 23 -0.45 -12.33 -21.39
N LEU A 24 0.60 -11.88 -22.08
CA LEU A 24 1.77 -11.26 -21.44
C LEU A 24 2.04 -9.87 -22.02
N GLN A 25 1.05 -9.00 -21.92
CA GLN A 25 1.37 -7.58 -21.81
C GLN A 25 1.87 -7.37 -20.37
N SER A 26 3.16 -7.46 -20.17
CA SER A 26 3.78 -6.85 -19.00
C SER A 26 3.47 -5.36 -19.10
N PHE A 27 2.53 -4.88 -18.30
CA PHE A 27 2.35 -3.45 -18.13
C PHE A 27 3.70 -2.89 -17.68
N ASP A 28 4.25 -1.99 -18.47
CA ASP A 28 5.48 -1.30 -18.09
C ASP A 28 5.11 -0.33 -16.96
N THR A 29 5.35 -0.78 -15.73
CA THR A 29 5.06 0.02 -14.54
C THR A 29 5.89 1.30 -14.50
N GLU A 30 7.05 1.33 -15.17
CA GLU A 30 7.86 2.54 -15.28
C GLU A 30 7.25 3.58 -16.22
N GLU A 31 6.53 3.15 -17.27
CA GLU A 31 5.80 4.05 -18.15
C GLU A 31 4.61 4.71 -17.42
N LEU A 32 3.88 3.95 -16.63
CA LEU A 32 2.68 4.42 -15.94
C LEU A 32 3.00 5.25 -14.69
N PHE A 33 3.97 4.84 -13.91
CA PHE A 33 4.25 5.41 -12.58
C PHE A 33 5.60 6.15 -12.50
N GLY A 34 6.39 6.17 -13.56
CA GLY A 34 7.73 6.71 -13.61
C GLY A 34 8.79 5.72 -13.10
N LYS A 35 10.05 6.04 -13.36
CA LYS A 35 11.20 5.19 -13.01
C LYS A 35 11.26 4.97 -11.50
N SER A 36 11.42 3.70 -11.10
CA SER A 36 11.66 3.33 -9.71
C SER A 36 13.01 3.88 -9.23
N LEU A 37 12.98 4.58 -8.12
CA LEU A 37 14.17 5.15 -7.45
C LEU A 37 14.09 4.80 -5.98
N LEU A 38 15.06 4.04 -5.51
CA LEU A 38 15.18 3.79 -4.09
C LEU A 38 15.57 5.09 -3.38
N VAL A 39 14.70 5.57 -2.50
CA VAL A 39 14.92 6.82 -1.76
C VAL A 39 15.30 6.47 -0.32
N GLU A 40 16.55 6.69 0.02
CA GLU A 40 16.99 6.59 1.42
C GLU A 40 16.62 7.88 2.17
N ARG A 41 15.70 7.76 3.14
CA ARG A 41 15.17 8.89 3.90
C ARG A 41 15.63 8.84 5.36
N ARG A 42 16.92 8.69 5.60
CA ARG A 42 17.43 8.81 6.97
C ARG A 42 17.14 10.21 7.51
N ALA A 43 16.41 10.27 8.59
CA ALA A 43 16.13 11.53 9.27
C ALA A 43 17.38 11.99 10.02
N ASP A 44 18.00 13.05 9.56
CA ASP A 44 18.83 13.87 10.44
C ASP A 44 17.90 14.72 11.31
N PHE A 45 17.89 14.44 12.61
CA PHE A 45 16.97 15.10 13.56
C PHE A 45 17.22 16.59 13.71
N ASN A 46 18.32 17.12 13.18
CA ASN A 46 18.74 18.51 13.32
C ASN A 46 18.41 19.37 12.08
N THR A 47 17.71 18.83 11.10
CA THR A 47 17.32 19.61 9.91
C THR A 47 15.98 20.32 10.11
N ASP A 48 15.76 21.38 9.29
CA ASP A 48 14.51 22.13 9.29
C ASP A 48 13.33 21.23 8.89
N GLU A 49 13.55 20.28 7.97
CA GLU A 49 12.54 19.30 7.56
C GLU A 49 12.16 18.38 8.71
N ALA A 50 13.12 17.96 9.53
CA ALA A 50 12.83 17.15 10.71
C ALA A 50 12.11 17.95 11.78
N ALA A 51 12.40 19.24 11.94
CA ALA A 51 11.65 20.13 12.82
C ALA A 51 10.22 20.30 12.32
N TRP A 52 10.02 20.62 11.04
CA TRP A 52 8.71 20.72 10.41
C TRP A 52 7.88 19.43 10.55
N PHE A 53 8.51 18.27 10.32
CA PHE A 53 7.82 16.99 10.53
C PHE A 53 7.30 16.83 11.96
N ARG A 54 8.13 17.18 12.97
CA ARG A 54 7.75 17.06 14.38
C ARG A 54 6.65 18.04 14.80
N GLU A 55 6.68 19.24 14.25
CA GLU A 55 5.82 20.34 14.66
C GLU A 55 4.49 20.35 13.91
N GLU A 56 4.48 19.99 12.63
CA GLU A 56 3.30 20.09 11.77
C GLU A 56 2.71 18.72 11.41
N VAL A 57 3.54 17.75 11.00
CA VAL A 57 3.05 16.48 10.48
C VAL A 57 2.74 15.49 11.61
N LYS A 58 3.68 15.32 12.53
CA LYS A 58 3.53 14.33 13.61
C LYS A 58 2.28 14.52 14.47
N PRO A 59 1.87 15.72 14.85
CA PRO A 59 0.63 15.92 15.62
C PRO A 59 -0.62 15.42 14.89
N VAL A 60 -0.69 15.60 13.57
CA VAL A 60 -1.78 15.09 12.74
C VAL A 60 -1.77 13.56 12.74
N LEU A 61 -0.61 12.96 12.54
CA LEU A 61 -0.45 11.50 12.58
C LEU A 61 -0.84 10.94 13.95
N ASP A 62 -0.41 11.56 15.04
CA ASP A 62 -0.71 11.13 16.41
C ASP A 62 -2.22 11.16 16.70
N GLN A 63 -2.92 12.17 16.20
CA GLN A 63 -4.35 12.32 16.44
C GLN A 63 -5.23 11.44 15.54
N ARG A 64 -4.78 11.15 14.31
CA ARG A 64 -5.65 10.59 13.26
C ARG A 64 -5.24 9.20 12.77
N CYS A 65 -3.99 8.80 12.98
CA CYS A 65 -3.43 7.60 12.37
C CYS A 65 -2.87 6.61 13.40
N VAL A 66 -2.17 7.14 14.41
CA VAL A 66 -1.45 6.32 15.40
C VAL A 66 -2.40 5.45 16.22
N VAL A 67 -3.66 5.83 16.38
CA VAL A 67 -4.67 5.00 17.06
C VAL A 67 -4.77 3.57 16.50
N CYS A 68 -4.52 3.39 15.19
CA CYS A 68 -4.47 2.09 14.54
C CYS A 68 -3.05 1.69 14.11
N HIS A 69 -2.18 2.66 13.84
CA HIS A 69 -0.86 2.46 13.25
C HIS A 69 0.29 2.70 14.24
N ALA A 70 0.13 2.28 15.51
CA ALA A 70 1.15 2.44 16.55
C ALA A 70 2.00 1.20 16.79
N CYS A 71 1.39 0.02 16.81
CA CYS A 71 2.00 -1.21 17.31
C CYS A 71 2.66 -2.05 16.21
N ASN A 72 3.33 -3.13 16.60
CA ASN A 72 3.93 -4.09 15.64
C ASN A 72 2.88 -4.84 14.84
N ASP A 73 1.68 -5.04 15.40
CA ASP A 73 0.52 -5.66 14.78
C ASP A 73 -0.42 -4.65 14.10
N ALA A 74 0.06 -3.43 13.86
CA ALA A 74 -0.68 -2.43 13.10
C ALA A 74 -1.11 -2.97 11.74
N PRO A 75 -2.26 -2.54 11.22
CA PRO A 75 -2.68 -2.91 9.87
C PRO A 75 -1.56 -2.67 8.86
N CYS A 76 -1.30 -3.66 7.99
CA CYS A 76 -0.18 -3.64 7.04
C CYS A 76 1.20 -3.47 7.68
N GLN A 77 1.37 -3.79 8.94
CA GLN A 77 2.58 -3.51 9.72
C GLN A 77 3.07 -2.05 9.61
N LEU A 78 2.21 -1.14 9.12
CA LEU A 78 2.55 0.26 8.91
C LEU A 78 2.58 1.01 10.25
N LYS A 79 3.75 1.50 10.64
CA LYS A 79 3.94 2.30 11.85
C LYS A 79 4.05 3.78 11.49
N LEU A 80 3.14 4.58 12.02
CA LEU A 80 3.10 6.02 11.79
C LEU A 80 3.51 6.83 13.04
N THR A 81 4.09 6.16 14.02
CA THR A 81 4.60 6.81 15.26
C THR A 81 5.91 7.54 15.05
N SER A 82 6.66 7.24 13.99
CA SER A 82 7.96 7.83 13.70
C SER A 82 8.23 7.90 12.19
N ALA A 83 9.18 8.75 11.81
CA ALA A 83 9.62 8.87 10.42
C ALA A 83 10.18 7.54 9.88
N GLU A 84 10.92 6.78 10.70
CA GLU A 84 11.47 5.47 10.30
C GLU A 84 10.35 4.47 10.00
N GLY A 85 9.23 4.52 10.75
CA GLY A 85 8.08 3.66 10.48
C GLY A 85 7.43 3.96 9.13
N ILE A 86 7.34 5.24 8.76
CA ILE A 86 6.86 5.67 7.45
C ILE A 86 7.83 5.24 6.35
N MET A 87 9.13 5.42 6.57
CA MET A 87 10.18 5.01 5.62
C MET A 87 10.22 3.50 5.41
N ARG A 88 10.06 2.71 6.48
CA ARG A 88 9.91 1.26 6.35
C ARG A 88 8.79 0.90 5.39
N GLY A 89 7.65 1.59 5.47
CA GLY A 89 6.50 1.34 4.63
C GLY A 89 5.58 0.25 5.18
N ALA A 90 4.84 -0.39 4.28
CA ALA A 90 3.80 -1.36 4.59
C ALA A 90 4.18 -2.77 4.12
N ASN A 91 3.66 -3.79 4.82
CA ASN A 91 3.80 -5.19 4.46
C ASN A 91 2.45 -5.89 4.65
N PRO A 92 1.93 -6.62 3.65
CA PRO A 92 0.64 -7.31 3.74
C PRO A 92 0.64 -8.50 4.69
N GLN A 93 1.82 -8.99 5.10
CA GLN A 93 1.93 -10.13 6.00
C GLN A 93 1.38 -9.77 7.38
N LYS A 94 0.45 -10.58 7.87
CA LYS A 94 -0.13 -10.38 9.21
C LYS A 94 0.85 -10.83 10.29
N VAL A 95 1.18 -9.93 11.19
CA VAL A 95 1.96 -10.23 12.40
C VAL A 95 1.08 -10.87 13.47
N TYR A 96 -0.19 -10.46 13.52
CA TYR A 96 -1.16 -10.95 14.48
C TYR A 96 -2.45 -11.37 13.78
N HIS A 97 -2.98 -12.49 14.19
CA HIS A 97 -4.30 -12.94 13.80
C HIS A 97 -5.16 -13.16 15.06
N GLY A 98 -6.43 -12.76 15.05
CA GLY A 98 -7.31 -12.86 16.20
C GLY A 98 -7.46 -14.26 16.79
N THR A 99 -7.21 -15.30 16.01
CA THR A 99 -7.17 -16.69 16.45
C THR A 99 -5.78 -17.17 16.86
N ARG A 100 -4.74 -16.37 16.66
CA ARG A 100 -3.32 -16.71 16.90
C ARG A 100 -2.81 -17.95 16.14
N LEU A 101 -3.43 -18.31 15.04
CA LEU A 101 -3.06 -19.50 14.26
C LEU A 101 -1.87 -19.28 13.34
N THR A 102 -1.60 -18.03 12.96
CA THR A 102 -0.46 -17.65 12.13
C THR A 102 0.03 -16.28 12.56
N ALA A 103 1.34 -16.14 12.72
CA ALA A 103 1.98 -14.87 12.98
C ALA A 103 3.25 -14.76 12.13
N ALA A 104 3.50 -13.58 11.55
CA ALA A 104 4.80 -13.23 11.06
C ALA A 104 5.69 -12.77 12.22
N GLU A 105 6.99 -12.92 12.08
CA GLU A 105 7.95 -12.35 13.04
C GLU A 105 7.78 -10.82 13.06
N PRO A 106 7.62 -10.20 14.25
CA PRO A 106 7.57 -8.76 14.35
C PRO A 106 8.88 -8.14 13.88
N THR A 107 8.80 -7.06 13.12
CA THR A 107 9.98 -6.33 12.65
C THR A 107 10.22 -5.08 13.51
N ARG A 108 11.49 -4.89 13.92
CA ARG A 108 11.89 -3.83 14.84
C ARG A 108 12.63 -2.72 14.08
N LEU A 109 12.08 -1.52 14.17
CA LEU A 109 12.73 -0.35 13.58
C LEU A 109 14.10 -0.09 14.21
N GLY A 110 15.10 0.24 13.37
CA GLY A 110 16.46 0.52 13.78
C GLY A 110 17.25 -0.69 14.30
N ILE A 111 16.74 -1.92 14.11
CA ILE A 111 17.39 -3.17 14.55
C ILE A 111 17.43 -4.21 13.42
N ASP A 112 16.31 -4.47 12.78
CA ASP A 112 16.19 -5.57 11.83
C ASP A 112 16.58 -5.15 10.40
N ALA A 113 16.59 -3.85 10.12
CA ALA A 113 17.14 -3.27 8.90
C ALA A 113 17.57 -1.82 9.15
N ASP A 114 18.65 -1.41 8.49
CA ASP A 114 19.25 -0.07 8.61
C ASP A 114 18.99 0.81 7.39
N SER A 115 18.46 0.24 6.32
CA SER A 115 18.27 0.95 5.04
C SER A 115 16.90 0.66 4.42
N THR A 116 16.47 1.57 3.56
CA THR A 116 15.25 1.37 2.76
C THR A 116 15.37 0.12 1.88
N ALA A 117 16.54 -0.15 1.31
CA ALA A 117 16.78 -1.32 0.48
C ALA A 117 16.52 -2.64 1.23
N GLU A 118 16.99 -2.74 2.46
CA GLU A 118 16.78 -3.93 3.30
C GLU A 118 15.28 -4.12 3.62
N TRP A 119 14.57 -3.05 3.94
CA TRP A 119 13.12 -3.13 4.13
C TRP A 119 12.38 -3.61 2.87
N ARG A 120 12.80 -3.17 1.67
CA ARG A 120 12.21 -3.65 0.40
C ARG A 120 12.51 -5.13 0.18
N GLN A 121 13.71 -5.62 0.54
CA GLN A 121 14.05 -7.04 0.49
C GLN A 121 13.23 -7.88 1.49
N MET A 122 12.83 -7.32 2.61
CA MET A 122 11.95 -7.95 3.60
C MET A 122 10.45 -7.91 3.21
N GLY A 123 10.12 -7.43 2.02
CA GLY A 123 8.75 -7.39 1.50
C GLY A 123 7.93 -6.18 1.95
N PHE A 124 8.56 -5.17 2.53
CA PHE A 124 7.91 -3.88 2.76
C PHE A 124 7.88 -3.07 1.48
N HIS A 125 6.72 -2.55 1.12
CA HIS A 125 6.56 -1.64 -0.01
C HIS A 125 6.41 -0.19 0.45
N PRO A 126 6.80 0.78 -0.38
CA PRO A 126 6.78 2.18 0.00
C PRO A 126 5.35 2.70 0.17
N VAL A 127 5.14 3.56 1.16
CA VAL A 127 3.90 4.33 1.34
C VAL A 127 4.07 5.80 0.95
N LEU A 128 5.31 6.24 0.74
CA LEU A 128 5.66 7.50 0.07
C LEU A 128 6.18 7.19 -1.34
N ASN A 129 6.26 8.22 -2.20
CA ASN A 129 6.78 8.03 -3.54
C ASN A 129 8.26 7.61 -3.55
N GLU A 130 8.57 6.48 -4.16
CA GLU A 130 9.94 6.01 -4.47
C GLU A 130 10.15 5.92 -5.98
N ARG A 131 9.73 6.94 -6.69
CA ARG A 131 9.89 7.13 -8.14
C ARG A 131 10.45 8.51 -8.42
N THR A 132 10.46 8.93 -9.66
CA THR A 132 10.88 10.30 -10.04
C THR A 132 10.24 11.32 -9.11
N GLN A 133 11.05 12.21 -8.56
CA GLN A 133 10.64 13.18 -7.55
C GLN A 133 10.20 14.48 -8.21
N SER A 134 8.92 14.80 -8.10
CA SER A 134 8.34 16.12 -8.33
C SER A 134 7.11 16.27 -7.42
N PRO A 135 6.63 17.47 -7.12
CA PRO A 135 5.46 17.66 -6.26
C PRO A 135 4.26 16.83 -6.73
N GLU A 136 3.95 16.85 -8.02
CA GLU A 136 2.80 16.19 -8.62
C GLU A 136 2.97 14.66 -8.57
N VAL A 137 4.16 14.16 -8.93
CA VAL A 137 4.48 12.73 -8.93
C VAL A 137 4.53 12.20 -7.50
N ASN A 138 5.02 13.00 -6.54
CA ASN A 138 5.03 12.63 -5.13
C ASN A 138 3.62 12.40 -4.59
N LEU A 139 2.65 13.24 -4.93
CA LEU A 139 1.26 13.04 -4.56
C LEU A 139 0.65 11.85 -5.30
N ALA A 140 0.84 11.76 -6.61
CA ALA A 140 0.27 10.69 -7.43
C ALA A 140 0.74 9.28 -7.02
N ASN A 141 1.98 9.14 -6.55
CA ASN A 141 2.58 7.86 -6.19
C ASN A 141 2.68 7.60 -4.67
N SER A 142 2.25 8.54 -3.83
CA SER A 142 2.19 8.32 -2.39
C SER A 142 0.93 7.55 -1.99
N MET A 143 1.08 6.34 -1.46
CA MET A 143 -0.04 5.54 -0.96
C MET A 143 -0.77 6.22 0.20
N ILE A 144 -0.04 6.93 1.07
CA ILE A 144 -0.67 7.72 2.15
C ILE A 144 -1.61 8.74 1.53
N TYR A 145 -1.15 9.51 0.53
CA TYR A 145 -1.99 10.50 -0.14
C TYR A 145 -3.17 9.86 -0.87
N GLN A 146 -2.96 8.77 -1.61
CA GLN A 146 -4.02 8.07 -2.31
C GLN A 146 -5.11 7.56 -1.36
N MET A 147 -4.73 7.05 -0.19
CA MET A 147 -5.67 6.60 0.83
C MET A 147 -6.46 7.78 1.46
N LEU A 148 -5.83 8.93 1.65
CA LEU A 148 -6.51 10.15 2.10
C LEU A 148 -7.48 10.67 1.04
N ALA A 149 -7.07 10.68 -0.23
CA ALA A 149 -7.91 11.08 -1.35
C ALA A 149 -9.12 10.15 -1.51
N LEU A 150 -8.93 8.83 -1.38
CA LEU A 150 -10.03 7.86 -1.40
C LEU A 150 -11.03 8.15 -0.27
N LYS A 151 -10.55 8.48 0.93
CA LYS A 151 -11.39 8.86 2.06
C LYS A 151 -12.19 10.12 1.77
N LYS A 152 -11.58 11.11 1.17
CA LYS A 152 -12.22 12.38 0.79
C LYS A 152 -13.34 12.17 -0.25
N ASN A 153 -13.14 11.21 -1.17
CA ASN A 153 -14.15 10.84 -2.17
C ASN A 153 -15.33 10.03 -1.58
N ALA A 154 -15.10 9.34 -0.45
CA ALA A 154 -16.12 8.58 0.26
C ALA A 154 -16.02 8.90 1.78
N PRO A 155 -16.46 10.09 2.19
CA PRO A 155 -16.34 10.56 3.57
C PRO A 155 -17.11 9.66 4.55
N ALA A 156 -16.75 9.73 5.81
CA ALA A 156 -17.53 9.06 6.84
C ALA A 156 -18.93 9.67 6.92
N PRO A 157 -19.96 8.88 7.28
CA PRO A 157 -21.28 9.42 7.52
C PRO A 157 -21.22 10.46 8.65
N GLU A 158 -22.04 11.50 8.56
CA GLU A 158 -22.14 12.54 9.60
C GLU A 158 -22.82 12.04 10.88
N ASP A 159 -23.49 10.91 10.81
CA ASP A 159 -24.17 10.27 11.94
C ASP A 159 -23.17 9.74 12.97
N ALA A 160 -23.59 9.70 14.23
CA ALA A 160 -22.78 9.22 15.36
C ALA A 160 -22.44 7.73 15.28
N LEU A 161 -23.13 6.95 14.46
CA LEU A 161 -22.92 5.52 14.29
C LEU A 161 -22.39 5.22 12.88
N LEU A 162 -21.33 4.43 12.81
CA LEU A 162 -20.87 3.88 11.55
C LEU A 162 -21.88 2.85 11.05
N SER A 163 -22.09 2.82 9.73
CA SER A 163 -22.91 1.78 9.10
C SER A 163 -22.24 0.41 9.21
N ASP A 164 -23.04 -0.66 9.03
CA ASP A 164 -22.56 -2.05 9.08
C ASP A 164 -21.49 -2.38 8.01
N ASP A 165 -21.33 -1.51 7.01
CA ASP A 165 -20.27 -1.61 6.01
C ASP A 165 -18.86 -1.41 6.60
N TYR A 166 -18.75 -0.76 7.77
CA TYR A 166 -17.49 -0.56 8.47
C TYR A 166 -17.19 -1.74 9.40
N ASN A 167 -16.31 -2.62 8.96
CA ASN A 167 -15.87 -3.75 9.78
C ASN A 167 -14.62 -3.37 10.59
N LEU A 168 -14.80 -3.11 11.88
CA LEU A 168 -13.72 -2.80 12.83
C LEU A 168 -13.26 -4.04 13.63
N ALA A 169 -13.69 -5.24 13.29
CA ALA A 169 -13.29 -6.45 13.99
C ALA A 169 -11.77 -6.70 13.89
N LEU A 170 -11.17 -7.17 14.98
CA LEU A 170 -9.72 -7.45 15.07
C LEU A 170 -9.22 -8.48 14.05
N ASN A 171 -10.09 -9.39 13.65
CA ASN A 171 -9.78 -10.45 12.69
C ASN A 171 -10.21 -10.13 11.26
N ARG A 172 -10.66 -8.92 10.98
CA ARG A 172 -11.07 -8.54 9.64
C ARG A 172 -9.96 -8.79 8.62
N SER A 173 -10.36 -9.10 7.40
CA SER A 173 -9.44 -9.10 6.29
C SER A 173 -8.82 -7.70 6.14
N GLN A 174 -7.51 -7.64 5.97
CA GLN A 174 -6.83 -6.39 5.62
C GLN A 174 -6.30 -6.52 4.20
N SER A 175 -6.38 -5.45 3.46
CA SER A 175 -5.74 -5.30 2.16
C SER A 175 -4.71 -4.19 2.26
N CYS A 176 -3.52 -4.44 1.75
CA CYS A 176 -2.38 -3.55 1.84
C CYS A 176 -1.86 -3.34 0.41
N PRO A 177 -2.60 -2.59 -0.42
CA PRO A 177 -2.26 -2.44 -1.82
C PRO A 177 -0.94 -1.69 -1.99
N THR A 178 -0.19 -2.08 -2.99
CA THR A 178 0.90 -1.28 -3.55
C THR A 178 0.31 -0.15 -4.40
N ARG A 179 1.17 0.75 -4.90
CA ARG A 179 0.69 1.83 -5.78
C ARG A 179 0.05 1.29 -7.08
N GLU A 180 0.59 0.22 -7.59
CA GLU A 180 0.14 -0.45 -8.81
C GLU A 180 -1.24 -1.08 -8.64
N GLU A 181 -1.52 -1.63 -7.47
CA GLU A 181 -2.77 -2.30 -7.13
C GLU A 181 -3.86 -1.33 -6.66
N PHE A 182 -3.51 -0.06 -6.39
CA PHE A 182 -4.42 0.88 -5.73
C PHE A 182 -5.71 1.15 -6.51
N ASN A 183 -5.67 1.22 -7.83
CA ASN A 183 -6.86 1.54 -8.61
C ASN A 183 -7.92 0.44 -8.48
N GLU A 184 -7.52 -0.83 -8.59
CA GLU A 184 -8.39 -1.99 -8.38
C GLU A 184 -8.91 -2.02 -6.94
N TYR A 185 -8.01 -1.82 -5.97
CA TYR A 185 -8.39 -1.70 -4.56
C TYR A 185 -9.46 -0.62 -4.31
N ALA A 186 -9.32 0.56 -4.90
CA ALA A 186 -10.25 1.67 -4.70
C ALA A 186 -11.63 1.39 -5.32
N GLU A 187 -11.68 0.67 -6.44
CA GLU A 187 -12.91 0.23 -7.09
C GLU A 187 -13.64 -0.83 -6.23
N GLU A 188 -12.91 -1.81 -5.70
CA GLU A 188 -13.48 -2.86 -4.85
C GLU A 188 -13.86 -2.36 -3.46
N HIS A 189 -13.12 -1.38 -2.93
CA HIS A 189 -13.24 -0.90 -1.55
C HIS A 189 -13.37 0.63 -1.45
N PRO A 190 -14.37 1.26 -2.05
CA PRO A 190 -14.47 2.73 -2.12
C PRO A 190 -14.56 3.41 -0.75
N LYS A 191 -15.02 2.71 0.29
CA LYS A 191 -15.12 3.22 1.68
C LYS A 191 -13.89 2.93 2.55
N TRP A 192 -12.83 2.33 1.99
CA TRP A 192 -11.67 1.90 2.76
C TRP A 192 -10.50 2.90 2.74
N GLY A 193 -10.78 4.16 2.39
CA GLY A 193 -9.83 5.25 2.53
C GLY A 193 -9.48 5.53 3.99
N MET A 194 -8.36 6.22 4.21
CA MET A 194 -7.83 6.54 5.55
C MET A 194 -8.11 8.01 5.92
N PRO A 195 -8.37 8.29 7.19
CA PRO A 195 -8.47 7.38 8.34
C PRO A 195 -9.73 6.50 8.29
N TYR A 196 -9.55 5.19 8.40
CA TYR A 196 -10.67 4.26 8.33
C TYR A 196 -11.59 4.37 9.56
N GLY A 197 -12.89 4.49 9.33
CA GLY A 197 -13.87 4.62 10.41
C GLY A 197 -13.83 5.96 11.18
N LEU A 198 -12.99 6.90 10.78
CA LEU A 198 -12.92 8.26 11.32
C LEU A 198 -13.30 9.28 10.24
N PRO A 199 -13.68 10.52 10.61
CA PRO A 199 -13.86 11.59 9.65
C PRO A 199 -12.59 11.84 8.81
N GLU A 200 -12.74 12.37 7.61
CA GLU A 200 -11.65 12.82 6.76
C GLU A 200 -10.81 13.92 7.45
N ILE A 201 -9.59 14.08 6.97
CA ILE A 201 -8.71 15.16 7.39
C ILE A 201 -9.06 16.38 6.54
N SER A 202 -9.27 17.52 7.19
CA SER A 202 -9.45 18.81 6.49
C SER A 202 -8.15 19.21 5.75
N ASP A 203 -8.34 19.97 4.70
CA ASP A 203 -7.23 20.58 3.94
C ASP A 203 -6.44 21.56 4.80
#